data_35bf815d06fc881c5a8f220071db3332
#
_entry.id   35bf815d06fc881c5a8f220071db3332
#
_cell.length_a   1.000
_cell.length_b   1.000
_cell.length_c   1.000
_cell.angle_alpha   90.00
_cell.angle_beta   90.00
_cell.angle_gamma   90.00
#
_symmetry.space_group_name_H-M   'P 1'
#
loop_
_entity.id
_entity.type
_entity.pdbx_description
1 polymer ?
#
loop_
_entity_poly.entity_id
_entity_poly.type
_entity_poly.pdbx_seq_one_letter_code
_entity_poly.pdbx_strand_id
1 'polypeptide(L)'
;MNEFVPQRTAAYISQYDLHIGEMTVRETLAFSARCQGVGDRYDMLAELSRREKQANIKPDPDIDVFMKAAATEGQEVNVVTDYILKVLGLEVCADTMVGDEMLRGISGGQKKRVTTGEMLVGPAKALFMDEISTGLDSSTTFQIVNSLKQTVHILNGTAVISLLQPAPEAYDLFDDIILLSDGRIVYQGPREHVLSFFESMGFRCPERKGVADFLQEVTSRKDQMQYWARRDQPYRFVTADEFAEAFQSFHVGLQLEDELRTPFEKAKSHPAALTTKKYGVGKW
;
A
#
# COMPACT_ATOMS: atom_id res chain seq x y z
N MET A 1 -6.21 3.18 18.35
CA MET A 1 -6.09 1.81 17.83
C MET A 1 -7.17 0.85 18.32
N ASN A 2 -7.83 1.12 19.44
CA ASN A 2 -8.87 0.19 19.96
C ASN A 2 -10.25 0.30 19.28
N GLU A 3 -10.38 1.13 18.24
CA GLU A 3 -11.64 1.42 17.58
C GLU A 3 -11.82 0.63 16.28
N PHE A 4 -10.72 0.22 15.65
CA PHE A 4 -10.70 -0.53 14.41
C PHE A 4 -10.08 -1.91 14.58
N VAL A 5 -10.45 -2.83 13.69
CA VAL A 5 -9.84 -4.16 13.56
C VAL A 5 -8.84 -4.10 12.39
N PRO A 6 -7.53 -3.88 12.63
CA PRO A 6 -6.55 -3.71 11.56
C PRO A 6 -6.54 -4.88 10.56
N GLN A 7 -6.67 -6.11 11.06
CA GLN A 7 -6.66 -7.33 10.24
C GLN A 7 -7.80 -7.40 9.20
N ARG A 8 -8.83 -6.56 9.34
CA ARG A 8 -9.97 -6.50 8.40
C ARG A 8 -9.93 -5.30 7.48
N THR A 9 -9.08 -4.32 7.80
CA THR A 9 -9.07 -3.02 7.11
C THR A 9 -7.78 -2.73 6.41
N ALA A 10 -6.68 -3.34 6.85
CA ALA A 10 -5.34 -3.06 6.37
C ALA A 10 -4.59 -4.35 6.01
N ALA A 11 -3.73 -4.27 5.01
CA ALA A 11 -2.76 -5.28 4.66
C ALA A 11 -1.34 -4.71 4.79
N TYR A 12 -0.42 -5.52 5.30
CA TYR A 12 0.99 -5.16 5.41
C TYR A 12 1.81 -6.08 4.51
N ILE A 13 2.60 -5.46 3.64
CA ILE A 13 3.49 -6.13 2.70
C ILE A 13 4.91 -5.93 3.20
N SER A 14 5.53 -7.03 3.64
CA SER A 14 6.86 -6.99 4.24
C SER A 14 7.97 -6.79 3.19
N GLN A 15 9.14 -6.39 3.68
CA GLN A 15 10.36 -6.32 2.89
C GLN A 15 10.82 -7.69 2.38
N TYR A 16 10.52 -8.77 3.11
CA TYR A 16 10.98 -10.12 2.80
C TYR A 16 9.93 -10.91 2.01
N ASP A 17 10.41 -11.66 1.01
CA ASP A 17 9.58 -12.50 0.16
C ASP A 17 9.62 -13.94 0.68
N LEU A 18 8.66 -14.28 1.56
CA LEU A 18 8.56 -15.61 2.17
C LEU A 18 7.39 -16.36 1.52
N HIS A 19 7.70 -17.39 0.75
CA HIS A 19 6.71 -18.20 0.02
C HIS A 19 6.97 -19.69 0.23
N ILE A 20 5.95 -20.49 -0.02
CA ILE A 20 6.06 -21.95 -0.13
C ILE A 20 6.58 -22.24 -1.53
N GLY A 21 7.84 -22.69 -1.65
CA GLY A 21 8.55 -22.85 -2.92
C GLY A 21 7.91 -23.87 -3.87
N GLU A 22 7.23 -24.88 -3.33
CA GLU A 22 6.58 -25.95 -4.10
C GLU A 22 5.25 -25.55 -4.74
N MET A 23 4.68 -24.40 -4.34
CA MET A 23 3.46 -23.89 -4.95
C MET A 23 3.78 -23.08 -6.22
N THR A 24 2.88 -23.13 -7.18
CA THR A 24 2.91 -22.22 -8.33
C THR A 24 2.48 -20.82 -7.92
N VAL A 25 2.80 -19.82 -8.74
CA VAL A 25 2.37 -18.43 -8.52
C VAL A 25 0.84 -18.34 -8.41
N ARG A 26 0.12 -19.01 -9.29
CA ARG A 26 -1.35 -19.07 -9.27
C ARG A 26 -1.89 -19.67 -7.97
N GLU A 27 -1.34 -20.82 -7.56
CA GLU A 27 -1.76 -21.50 -6.33
C GLU A 27 -1.50 -20.64 -5.09
N THR A 28 -0.35 -19.96 -5.04
CA THR A 28 0.01 -19.04 -3.94
C THR A 28 -1.01 -17.91 -3.81
N LEU A 29 -1.35 -17.25 -4.92
CA LEU A 29 -2.33 -16.17 -4.91
C LEU A 29 -3.75 -16.69 -4.61
N ALA A 30 -4.14 -17.83 -5.17
CA ALA A 30 -5.43 -18.44 -4.90
C ALA A 30 -5.57 -18.86 -3.42
N PHE A 31 -4.50 -19.40 -2.84
CA PHE A 31 -4.45 -19.74 -1.42
C PHE A 31 -4.60 -18.51 -0.54
N SER A 32 -3.84 -17.45 -0.85
CA SER A 32 -3.94 -16.17 -0.12
C SER A 32 -5.34 -15.55 -0.22
N ALA A 33 -5.95 -15.57 -1.42
CA ALA A 33 -7.33 -15.12 -1.63
C ALA A 33 -8.32 -15.87 -0.72
N ARG A 34 -8.21 -17.20 -0.66
CA ARG A 34 -9.06 -18.05 0.20
C ARG A 34 -8.86 -17.73 1.68
N CYS A 35 -7.63 -17.55 2.14
CA CYS A 35 -7.31 -17.16 3.51
C CYS A 35 -7.92 -15.79 3.89
N GLN A 36 -8.04 -14.88 2.93
CA GLN A 36 -8.63 -13.55 3.11
C GLN A 36 -10.15 -13.51 2.85
N GLY A 37 -10.77 -14.66 2.66
CA GLY A 37 -12.22 -14.79 2.42
C GLY A 37 -12.66 -14.35 1.02
N VAL A 38 -11.72 -14.31 0.07
CA VAL A 38 -11.95 -14.02 -1.35
C VAL A 38 -11.60 -15.28 -2.15
N GLY A 39 -12.29 -15.55 -3.24
CA GLY A 39 -12.01 -16.73 -4.07
C GLY A 39 -13.26 -17.54 -4.37
N ASP A 40 -13.14 -18.84 -4.45
CA ASP A 40 -14.29 -19.71 -4.67
C ASP A 40 -15.30 -19.55 -3.54
N ARG A 41 -16.48 -19.05 -3.91
CA ARG A 41 -17.56 -18.73 -2.96
C ARG A 41 -18.65 -19.80 -2.95
N TYR A 42 -18.47 -20.91 -3.66
CA TYR A 42 -19.49 -21.95 -3.75
C TYR A 42 -19.87 -22.50 -2.38
N ASP A 43 -18.90 -22.91 -1.57
CA ASP A 43 -19.15 -23.43 -0.21
C ASP A 43 -19.79 -22.36 0.70
N MET A 44 -19.32 -21.11 0.58
CA MET A 44 -19.90 -20.00 1.34
C MET A 44 -21.34 -19.72 0.93
N LEU A 45 -21.65 -19.77 -0.37
CA LEU A 45 -23.01 -19.58 -0.88
C LEU A 45 -23.92 -20.74 -0.45
N ALA A 46 -23.43 -21.98 -0.51
CA ALA A 46 -24.17 -23.15 -0.06
C ALA A 46 -24.54 -23.04 1.44
N GLU A 47 -23.58 -22.65 2.27
CA GLU A 47 -23.82 -22.45 3.70
C GLU A 47 -24.74 -21.25 3.99
N LEU A 48 -24.56 -20.14 3.28
CA LEU A 48 -25.46 -18.99 3.39
C LEU A 48 -26.88 -19.36 3.02
N SER A 49 -27.09 -20.02 1.88
CA SER A 49 -28.41 -20.48 1.45
C SER A 49 -29.06 -21.45 2.42
N ARG A 50 -28.26 -22.31 3.08
CA ARG A 50 -28.73 -23.19 4.14
C ARG A 50 -29.24 -22.40 5.36
N ARG A 51 -28.49 -21.39 5.80
CA ARG A 51 -28.86 -20.52 6.94
C ARG A 51 -30.09 -19.67 6.65
N GLU A 52 -30.16 -19.09 5.46
CA GLU A 52 -31.32 -18.30 5.01
C GLU A 52 -32.60 -19.14 5.00
N LYS A 53 -32.53 -20.36 4.47
CA LYS A 53 -33.66 -21.32 4.51
C LYS A 53 -34.08 -21.65 5.95
N GLN A 54 -33.11 -21.92 6.84
CA GLN A 54 -33.38 -22.23 8.24
C GLN A 54 -34.02 -21.05 8.99
N ALA A 55 -33.57 -19.82 8.69
CA ALA A 55 -34.07 -18.60 9.30
C ALA A 55 -35.32 -18.02 8.58
N ASN A 56 -35.77 -18.66 7.50
CA ASN A 56 -36.87 -18.17 6.66
C ASN A 56 -36.63 -16.75 6.12
N ILE A 57 -35.38 -16.44 5.78
CA ILE A 57 -34.98 -15.16 5.21
C ILE A 57 -35.00 -15.29 3.66
N LYS A 58 -35.66 -14.33 2.98
CA LYS A 58 -35.58 -14.22 1.54
C LYS A 58 -34.38 -13.37 1.18
N PRO A 59 -33.43 -13.87 0.37
CA PRO A 59 -32.29 -13.08 -0.10
C PRO A 59 -32.76 -11.92 -0.97
N ASP A 60 -31.98 -10.84 -0.98
CA ASP A 60 -32.16 -9.76 -1.95
C ASP A 60 -31.90 -10.31 -3.36
N PRO A 61 -32.81 -10.10 -4.34
CA PRO A 61 -32.70 -10.70 -5.67
C PRO A 61 -31.41 -10.31 -6.40
N ASP A 62 -30.96 -9.07 -6.29
CA ASP A 62 -29.77 -8.57 -6.99
C ASP A 62 -28.50 -9.16 -6.39
N ILE A 63 -28.46 -9.24 -5.05
CA ILE A 63 -27.34 -9.88 -4.32
C ILE A 63 -27.32 -11.39 -4.60
N ASP A 64 -28.46 -12.06 -4.62
CA ASP A 64 -28.57 -13.50 -4.90
C ASP A 64 -28.06 -13.86 -6.31
N VAL A 65 -28.46 -13.06 -7.33
CA VAL A 65 -27.96 -13.22 -8.70
C VAL A 65 -26.46 -13.04 -8.77
N PHE A 66 -25.93 -11.97 -8.16
CA PHE A 66 -24.49 -11.70 -8.12
C PHE A 66 -23.72 -12.84 -7.42
N MET A 67 -24.20 -13.27 -6.25
CA MET A 67 -23.54 -14.34 -5.48
C MET A 67 -23.56 -15.67 -6.24
N LYS A 68 -24.66 -16.01 -6.92
CA LYS A 68 -24.74 -17.22 -7.75
C LYS A 68 -23.83 -17.15 -8.97
N ALA A 69 -23.73 -15.99 -9.60
CA ALA A 69 -22.81 -15.79 -10.73
C ALA A 69 -21.33 -15.89 -10.31
N ALA A 70 -21.01 -15.44 -9.09
CA ALA A 70 -19.66 -15.50 -8.52
C ALA A 70 -19.29 -16.85 -7.88
N ALA A 71 -20.25 -17.78 -7.73
CA ALA A 71 -20.08 -19.05 -7.02
C ALA A 71 -20.44 -20.24 -7.93
N THR A 72 -19.97 -20.26 -9.16
CA THR A 72 -20.20 -21.36 -10.09
C THR A 72 -19.35 -22.57 -9.67
N GLU A 73 -20.00 -23.73 -9.47
CA GLU A 73 -19.35 -24.98 -9.12
C GLU A 73 -18.34 -25.40 -10.23
N GLY A 74 -17.15 -25.84 -9.81
CA GLY A 74 -16.12 -26.31 -10.74
C GLY A 74 -15.35 -25.20 -11.46
N GLN A 75 -15.51 -23.96 -11.08
CA GLN A 75 -14.69 -22.87 -11.58
C GLN A 75 -13.32 -22.90 -10.88
N GLU A 76 -12.33 -23.56 -11.51
CA GLU A 76 -10.94 -23.59 -11.04
C GLU A 76 -10.27 -22.20 -11.11
N VAL A 77 -10.85 -21.32 -11.92
CA VAL A 77 -10.30 -20.01 -12.23
C VAL A 77 -10.97 -18.94 -11.36
N ASN A 78 -10.22 -18.40 -10.44
CA ASN A 78 -10.66 -17.27 -9.64
C ASN A 78 -10.41 -15.95 -10.41
N VAL A 79 -11.48 -15.27 -10.82
CA VAL A 79 -11.42 -14.00 -11.56
C VAL A 79 -10.54 -12.97 -10.87
N VAL A 80 -10.58 -12.90 -9.53
CA VAL A 80 -9.75 -11.97 -8.76
C VAL A 80 -8.28 -12.33 -8.89
N THR A 81 -7.94 -13.61 -8.75
CA THR A 81 -6.55 -14.09 -8.89
C THR A 81 -6.01 -13.81 -10.30
N ASP A 82 -6.80 -14.08 -11.33
CA ASP A 82 -6.40 -13.82 -12.72
C ASP A 82 -6.24 -12.33 -13.00
N TYR A 83 -7.12 -11.49 -12.44
CA TYR A 83 -7.00 -10.04 -12.53
C TYR A 83 -5.69 -9.56 -11.90
N ILE A 84 -5.36 -10.03 -10.69
CA ILE A 84 -4.12 -9.65 -10.02
C ILE A 84 -2.88 -10.17 -10.76
N LEU A 85 -2.91 -11.40 -11.30
CA LEU A 85 -1.85 -11.92 -12.15
C LEU A 85 -1.59 -11.00 -13.34
N LYS A 86 -2.64 -10.52 -14.01
CA LYS A 86 -2.55 -9.57 -15.14
C LYS A 86 -1.99 -8.22 -14.72
N VAL A 87 -2.55 -7.62 -13.68
CA VAL A 87 -2.13 -6.29 -13.18
C VAL A 87 -0.65 -6.28 -12.81
N LEU A 88 -0.17 -7.36 -12.18
CA LEU A 88 1.23 -7.48 -11.77
C LEU A 88 2.15 -8.06 -12.85
N GLY A 89 1.64 -8.39 -14.04
CA GLY A 89 2.43 -9.00 -15.13
C GLY A 89 3.01 -10.37 -14.76
N LEU A 90 2.28 -11.15 -13.96
CA LEU A 90 2.65 -12.49 -13.50
C LEU A 90 2.03 -13.61 -14.35
N GLU A 91 1.22 -13.29 -15.37
CA GLU A 91 0.58 -14.28 -16.24
C GLU A 91 1.59 -15.22 -16.90
N VAL A 92 2.75 -14.67 -17.32
CA VAL A 92 3.80 -15.43 -18.01
C VAL A 92 4.44 -16.52 -17.16
N CYS A 93 4.29 -16.43 -15.83
CA CYS A 93 4.84 -17.40 -14.88
C CYS A 93 3.76 -17.94 -13.93
N ALA A 94 2.49 -17.77 -14.25
CA ALA A 94 1.38 -18.16 -13.36
C ALA A 94 1.44 -19.62 -12.91
N ASP A 95 1.82 -20.51 -13.80
CA ASP A 95 1.89 -21.95 -13.55
C ASP A 95 3.33 -22.43 -13.27
N THR A 96 4.26 -21.49 -13.03
CA THR A 96 5.63 -21.77 -12.60
C THR A 96 5.69 -21.80 -11.08
N MET A 97 6.46 -22.73 -10.50
CA MET A 97 6.73 -22.78 -9.07
C MET A 97 7.43 -21.51 -8.59
N VAL A 98 7.05 -21.03 -7.41
CA VAL A 98 7.69 -19.86 -6.80
C VAL A 98 9.17 -20.16 -6.53
N GLY A 99 9.49 -21.35 -6.08
CA GLY A 99 10.85 -21.80 -5.79
C GLY A 99 11.44 -21.19 -4.52
N ASP A 100 12.47 -21.84 -4.02
CA ASP A 100 13.26 -21.43 -2.86
C ASP A 100 14.77 -21.54 -3.15
N GLU A 101 15.60 -21.64 -2.11
CA GLU A 101 17.06 -21.79 -2.26
C GLU A 101 17.47 -23.13 -2.87
N MET A 102 16.63 -24.18 -2.75
CA MET A 102 16.89 -25.55 -3.23
C MET A 102 16.16 -25.83 -4.54
N LEU A 103 15.01 -25.20 -4.76
CA LEU A 103 14.16 -25.38 -5.92
C LEU A 103 14.21 -24.13 -6.82
N ARG A 104 14.66 -24.31 -8.06
CA ARG A 104 14.65 -23.21 -9.02
C ARG A 104 13.21 -22.83 -9.35
N GLY A 105 12.88 -21.57 -9.16
CA GLY A 105 11.57 -20.99 -9.44
C GLY A 105 11.64 -19.69 -10.22
N ILE A 106 10.70 -18.80 -9.91
CA ILE A 106 10.58 -17.46 -10.52
C ILE A 106 11.72 -16.54 -10.09
N SER A 107 11.91 -15.42 -10.80
CA SER A 107 12.93 -14.41 -10.47
C SER A 107 12.61 -13.64 -9.18
N GLY A 108 13.61 -13.01 -8.56
CA GLY A 108 13.41 -12.17 -7.36
C GLY A 108 12.38 -11.07 -7.56
N GLY A 109 12.40 -10.38 -8.73
CA GLY A 109 11.40 -9.38 -9.07
C GLY A 109 9.98 -9.95 -9.24
N GLN A 110 9.86 -11.19 -9.71
CA GLN A 110 8.58 -11.88 -9.76
C GLN A 110 8.12 -12.30 -8.34
N LYS A 111 9.04 -12.76 -7.46
CA LYS A 111 8.72 -13.07 -6.05
C LYS A 111 8.15 -11.84 -5.33
N LYS A 112 8.79 -10.68 -5.47
CA LYS A 112 8.30 -9.43 -4.90
C LYS A 112 6.89 -9.06 -5.40
N ARG A 113 6.62 -9.26 -6.69
CA ARG A 113 5.27 -9.07 -7.23
C ARG A 113 4.27 -10.09 -6.70
N VAL A 114 4.68 -11.33 -6.44
CA VAL A 114 3.83 -12.35 -5.78
C VAL A 114 3.51 -11.91 -4.35
N THR A 115 4.50 -11.47 -3.55
CA THR A 115 4.29 -10.93 -2.20
C THR A 115 3.28 -9.78 -2.20
N THR A 116 3.40 -8.87 -3.16
CA THR A 116 2.43 -7.77 -3.34
C THR A 116 1.05 -8.32 -3.71
N GLY A 117 1.00 -9.29 -4.63
CA GLY A 117 -0.24 -9.92 -5.09
C GLY A 117 -1.00 -10.64 -3.99
N GLU A 118 -0.31 -11.35 -3.09
CA GLU A 118 -0.93 -12.04 -1.96
C GLU A 118 -1.75 -11.10 -1.07
N MET A 119 -1.36 -9.85 -0.96
CA MET A 119 -2.08 -8.86 -0.17
C MET A 119 -3.16 -8.13 -0.99
N LEU A 120 -2.92 -7.95 -2.31
CA LEU A 120 -3.88 -7.29 -3.20
C LEU A 120 -5.10 -8.14 -3.53
N VAL A 121 -5.02 -9.46 -3.43
CA VAL A 121 -6.20 -10.34 -3.64
C VAL A 121 -7.24 -10.17 -2.53
N GLY A 122 -6.87 -9.58 -1.39
CA GLY A 122 -7.75 -9.36 -0.25
C GLY A 122 -8.62 -8.11 -0.36
N PRO A 123 -9.58 -7.95 0.54
CA PRO A 123 -10.51 -6.82 0.56
C PRO A 123 -9.95 -5.57 1.24
N ALA A 124 -8.67 -5.57 1.67
CA ALA A 124 -8.08 -4.46 2.39
C ALA A 124 -7.99 -3.21 1.51
N LYS A 125 -8.43 -2.08 2.05
CA LYS A 125 -8.36 -0.77 1.39
C LYS A 125 -7.19 0.09 1.85
N ALA A 126 -6.55 -0.26 2.96
CA ALA A 126 -5.34 0.38 3.44
C ALA A 126 -4.17 -0.58 3.28
N LEU A 127 -3.20 -0.20 2.47
CA LEU A 127 -2.02 -1.00 2.16
C LEU A 127 -0.78 -0.33 2.77
N PHE A 128 -0.02 -1.08 3.55
CA PHE A 128 1.25 -0.63 4.10
C PHE A 128 2.36 -1.52 3.54
N MET A 129 3.33 -0.90 2.88
CA MET A 129 4.36 -1.61 2.12
C MET A 129 5.74 -1.15 2.55
N ASP A 130 6.58 -2.10 2.92
CA ASP A 130 7.92 -1.82 3.42
C ASP A 130 8.97 -2.20 2.38
N GLU A 131 9.67 -1.16 1.88
CA GLU A 131 10.78 -1.25 0.93
C GLU A 131 10.54 -2.21 -0.24
N ILE A 132 9.40 -2.07 -0.91
CA ILE A 132 9.02 -2.96 -2.01
C ILE A 132 9.95 -2.89 -3.24
N SER A 133 10.84 -1.90 -3.30
CA SER A 133 11.80 -1.71 -4.39
C SER A 133 13.14 -2.41 -4.16
N THR A 134 13.39 -2.94 -2.96
CA THR A 134 14.66 -3.56 -2.63
C THR A 134 14.96 -4.76 -3.53
N GLY A 135 16.10 -4.73 -4.23
CA GLY A 135 16.52 -5.78 -5.16
C GLY A 135 15.80 -5.79 -6.51
N LEU A 136 15.01 -4.76 -6.81
CA LEU A 136 14.34 -4.58 -8.10
C LEU A 136 15.03 -3.51 -8.93
N ASP A 137 14.90 -3.64 -10.26
CA ASP A 137 15.22 -2.57 -11.17
C ASP A 137 14.16 -1.46 -11.19
N SER A 138 14.52 -0.28 -11.65
CA SER A 138 13.63 0.90 -11.67
C SER A 138 12.37 0.68 -12.52
N SER A 139 12.48 -0.08 -13.61
CA SER A 139 11.34 -0.40 -14.48
C SER A 139 10.30 -1.28 -13.74
N THR A 140 10.76 -2.33 -13.06
CA THR A 140 9.88 -3.21 -12.28
C THR A 140 9.25 -2.45 -11.11
N THR A 141 10.03 -1.63 -10.40
CA THR A 141 9.51 -0.76 -9.32
C THR A 141 8.43 0.18 -9.84
N PHE A 142 8.67 0.85 -10.97
CA PHE A 142 7.68 1.71 -11.61
C PHE A 142 6.38 0.96 -11.94
N GLN A 143 6.49 -0.23 -12.55
CA GLN A 143 5.32 -1.03 -12.91
C GLN A 143 4.48 -1.42 -11.68
N ILE A 144 5.13 -1.85 -10.59
CA ILE A 144 4.44 -2.20 -9.34
C ILE A 144 3.73 -0.98 -8.77
N VAL A 145 4.44 0.14 -8.60
CA VAL A 145 3.88 1.37 -8.01
C VAL A 145 2.75 1.92 -8.88
N ASN A 146 2.89 1.89 -10.20
CA ASN A 146 1.82 2.32 -11.12
C ASN A 146 0.58 1.45 -11.02
N SER A 147 0.75 0.12 -10.93
CA SER A 147 -0.37 -0.81 -10.73
C SER A 147 -1.07 -0.58 -9.38
N LEU A 148 -0.30 -0.32 -8.33
CA LEU A 148 -0.82 0.04 -7.00
C LEU A 148 -1.60 1.35 -7.03
N LYS A 149 -1.04 2.39 -7.66
CA LYS A 149 -1.72 3.68 -7.84
C LYS A 149 -3.09 3.49 -8.50
N GLN A 150 -3.14 2.76 -9.62
CA GLN A 150 -4.40 2.49 -10.31
C GLN A 150 -5.38 1.73 -9.42
N THR A 151 -4.93 0.69 -8.73
CA THR A 151 -5.77 -0.12 -7.83
C THR A 151 -6.33 0.73 -6.68
N VAL A 152 -5.49 1.54 -6.04
CA VAL A 152 -5.88 2.42 -4.93
C VAL A 152 -6.91 3.45 -5.39
N HIS A 153 -6.71 4.08 -6.55
CA HIS A 153 -7.64 5.09 -7.07
C HIS A 153 -8.98 4.47 -7.51
N ILE A 154 -8.97 3.29 -8.17
CA ILE A 154 -10.19 2.59 -8.59
C ILE A 154 -11.01 2.13 -7.37
N LEU A 155 -10.34 1.56 -6.36
CA LEU A 155 -10.99 1.00 -5.17
C LEU A 155 -11.25 2.03 -4.06
N ASN A 156 -10.85 3.28 -4.27
CA ASN A 156 -10.89 4.34 -3.28
C ASN A 156 -10.21 3.90 -1.96
N GLY A 157 -8.98 3.42 -2.10
CA GLY A 157 -8.13 2.94 -1.02
C GLY A 157 -7.01 3.92 -0.66
N THR A 158 -6.11 3.48 0.20
CA THR A 158 -4.90 4.22 0.59
C THR A 158 -3.71 3.28 0.59
N ALA A 159 -2.59 3.69 0.00
CA ALA A 159 -1.32 2.97 0.09
C ALA A 159 -0.24 3.87 0.70
N VAL A 160 0.44 3.35 1.72
CA VAL A 160 1.62 3.97 2.32
C VAL A 160 2.80 3.07 2.01
N ILE A 161 3.76 3.59 1.24
CA ILE A 161 4.87 2.81 0.69
C ILE A 161 6.18 3.44 1.13
N SER A 162 7.04 2.68 1.80
CA SER A 162 8.42 3.12 2.04
C SER A 162 9.29 2.78 0.82
N LEU A 163 10.07 3.73 0.38
CA LEU A 163 11.02 3.57 -0.72
C LEU A 163 12.37 4.17 -0.34
N LEU A 164 13.44 3.46 -0.69
CA LEU A 164 14.79 3.97 -0.65
C LEU A 164 15.18 4.44 -2.06
N GLN A 165 15.56 5.71 -2.19
CA GLN A 165 16.06 6.31 -3.45
C GLN A 165 15.20 5.95 -4.69
N PRO A 166 13.90 6.31 -4.70
CA PRO A 166 13.05 6.03 -5.85
C PRO A 166 13.54 6.78 -7.08
N ALA A 167 13.49 6.12 -8.25
CA ALA A 167 13.72 6.78 -9.52
C ALA A 167 12.70 7.92 -9.74
N PRO A 168 13.04 9.00 -10.45
CA PRO A 168 12.15 10.13 -10.65
C PRO A 168 10.77 9.75 -11.18
N GLU A 169 10.70 8.80 -12.10
CA GLU A 169 9.45 8.31 -12.68
C GLU A 169 8.56 7.62 -11.64
N ALA A 170 9.16 6.88 -10.70
CA ALA A 170 8.43 6.26 -9.61
C ALA A 170 7.98 7.29 -8.56
N TYR A 171 8.82 8.27 -8.24
CA TYR A 171 8.48 9.38 -7.35
C TYR A 171 7.26 10.16 -7.86
N ASP A 172 7.17 10.39 -9.16
CA ASP A 172 6.08 11.15 -9.79
C ASP A 172 4.71 10.44 -9.75
N LEU A 173 4.67 9.17 -9.39
CA LEU A 173 3.42 8.42 -9.23
C LEU A 173 2.68 8.72 -7.91
N PHE A 174 3.37 9.23 -6.89
CA PHE A 174 2.78 9.48 -5.59
C PHE A 174 2.01 10.81 -5.54
N ASP A 175 0.90 10.82 -4.82
CA ASP A 175 0.09 12.01 -4.59
C ASP A 175 0.71 12.84 -3.44
N ASP A 176 0.99 12.17 -2.32
CA ASP A 176 1.59 12.74 -1.13
C ASP A 176 2.92 12.08 -0.81
N ILE A 177 3.76 12.78 -0.06
CA ILE A 177 5.02 12.27 0.45
C ILE A 177 5.17 12.53 1.95
N ILE A 178 5.88 11.62 2.61
CA ILE A 178 6.33 11.77 3.99
C ILE A 178 7.85 11.68 3.97
N LEU A 179 8.53 12.77 4.31
CA LEU A 179 9.98 12.81 4.39
C LEU A 179 10.42 12.66 5.84
N LEU A 180 11.22 11.61 6.10
CA LEU A 180 11.77 11.30 7.40
C LEU A 180 13.27 11.59 7.44
N SER A 181 13.72 12.26 8.48
CA SER A 181 15.15 12.44 8.77
C SER A 181 15.37 12.50 10.29
N ASP A 182 16.40 11.83 10.77
CA ASP A 182 16.77 11.78 12.20
C ASP A 182 15.59 11.48 13.15
N GLY A 183 14.68 10.59 12.73
CA GLY A 183 13.49 10.22 13.50
C GLY A 183 12.40 11.30 13.56
N ARG A 184 12.49 12.34 12.75
CA ARG A 184 11.50 13.43 12.63
C ARG A 184 10.80 13.39 11.27
N ILE A 185 9.54 13.78 11.24
CA ILE A 185 8.82 14.10 10.01
C ILE A 185 9.22 15.53 9.63
N VAL A 186 9.99 15.64 8.55
CA VAL A 186 10.48 16.92 8.02
C VAL A 186 9.42 17.57 7.14
N TYR A 187 8.69 16.77 6.38
CA TYR A 187 7.59 17.19 5.53
C TYR A 187 6.55 16.07 5.42
N GLN A 188 5.28 16.44 5.36
CA GLN A 188 4.18 15.51 5.07
C GLN A 188 3.08 16.24 4.32
N GLY A 189 2.70 15.73 3.16
CA GLY A 189 1.60 16.29 2.37
C GLY A 189 1.85 16.21 0.86
N PRO A 190 1.08 16.98 0.06
CA PRO A 190 1.13 16.94 -1.38
C PRO A 190 2.53 17.12 -1.94
N ARG A 191 2.91 16.23 -2.86
CA ARG A 191 4.21 16.24 -3.54
C ARG A 191 4.53 17.58 -4.19
N GLU A 192 3.50 18.26 -4.68
CA GLU A 192 3.63 19.55 -5.39
C GLU A 192 4.19 20.68 -4.53
N HIS A 193 3.97 20.64 -3.21
CA HIS A 193 4.34 21.70 -2.30
C HIS A 193 5.70 21.49 -1.60
N VAL A 194 6.33 20.33 -1.76
CA VAL A 194 7.57 20.03 -1.04
C VAL A 194 8.73 20.94 -1.44
N LEU A 195 8.88 21.25 -2.72
CA LEU A 195 9.94 22.14 -3.17
C LEU A 195 9.74 23.56 -2.66
N SER A 196 8.50 24.06 -2.64
CA SER A 196 8.20 25.40 -2.10
C SER A 196 8.47 25.49 -0.59
N PHE A 197 8.27 24.37 0.15
CA PHE A 197 8.66 24.30 1.55
C PHE A 197 10.19 24.51 1.72
N PHE A 198 11.01 23.77 1.00
CA PHE A 198 12.47 23.92 1.09
C PHE A 198 12.96 25.26 0.54
N GLU A 199 12.31 25.84 -0.47
CA GLU A 199 12.60 27.19 -0.96
C GLU A 199 12.33 28.25 0.11
N SER A 200 11.26 28.10 0.89
CA SER A 200 10.97 29.01 2.03
C SER A 200 12.08 28.98 3.07
N MET A 201 12.72 27.83 3.26
CA MET A 201 13.84 27.63 4.16
C MET A 201 15.20 28.06 3.56
N GLY A 202 15.24 28.46 2.28
CA GLY A 202 16.42 28.96 1.59
C GLY A 202 17.19 27.91 0.78
N PHE A 203 16.60 26.74 0.53
CA PHE A 203 17.19 25.70 -0.28
C PHE A 203 16.47 25.57 -1.63
N ARG A 204 17.22 25.34 -2.68
CA ARG A 204 16.66 25.22 -4.03
C ARG A 204 17.14 23.95 -4.71
N CYS A 205 16.18 23.21 -5.28
CA CYS A 205 16.48 22.07 -6.13
C CYS A 205 17.01 22.53 -7.50
N PRO A 206 18.20 22.08 -7.96
CA PRO A 206 18.67 22.36 -9.29
C PRO A 206 17.79 21.69 -10.38
N GLU A 207 17.60 22.35 -11.52
CA GLU A 207 16.74 21.86 -12.61
C GLU A 207 17.10 20.45 -13.13
N ARG A 208 18.37 20.07 -13.03
CA ARG A 208 18.85 18.75 -13.52
C ARG A 208 18.91 17.67 -12.43
N LYS A 209 18.49 17.97 -11.21
CA LYS A 209 18.51 17.06 -10.09
C LYS A 209 17.13 16.42 -9.90
N GLY A 210 17.09 15.12 -9.68
CA GLY A 210 15.86 14.43 -9.30
C GLY A 210 15.35 14.96 -7.96
N VAL A 211 14.05 15.19 -7.85
CA VAL A 211 13.46 15.74 -6.62
C VAL A 211 13.68 14.77 -5.44
N ALA A 212 13.51 13.48 -5.66
CA ALA A 212 13.73 12.47 -4.61
C ALA A 212 15.15 12.50 -4.05
N ASP A 213 16.17 12.60 -4.92
CA ASP A 213 17.57 12.72 -4.50
C ASP A 213 17.82 14.03 -3.75
N PHE A 214 17.27 15.15 -4.26
CA PHE A 214 17.36 16.45 -3.58
C PHE A 214 16.81 16.37 -2.16
N LEU A 215 15.63 15.75 -1.96
CA LEU A 215 14.99 15.64 -0.67
C LEU A 215 15.83 14.86 0.35
N GLN A 216 16.52 13.81 -0.09
CA GLN A 216 17.45 13.05 0.75
C GLN A 216 18.71 13.86 1.09
N GLU A 217 19.29 14.51 0.09
CA GLU A 217 20.54 15.25 0.24
C GLU A 217 20.36 16.56 1.01
N VAL A 218 19.22 17.26 0.89
CA VAL A 218 18.96 18.51 1.60
C VAL A 218 18.82 18.31 3.12
N THR A 219 18.51 17.10 3.57
CA THR A 219 18.50 16.74 5.00
C THR A 219 19.85 16.22 5.47
N SER A 220 20.77 15.89 4.55
CA SER A 220 22.10 15.38 4.87
C SER A 220 23.07 16.49 5.23
N ARG A 221 23.76 16.35 6.37
CA ARG A 221 24.77 17.32 6.80
C ARG A 221 25.92 17.50 5.82
N LYS A 222 26.22 16.48 5.01
CA LYS A 222 27.32 16.53 4.04
C LYS A 222 26.94 17.29 2.79
N ASP A 223 25.68 17.17 2.37
CA ASP A 223 25.24 17.55 1.04
C ASP A 223 24.38 18.82 1.04
N GLN A 224 23.83 19.22 2.17
CA GLN A 224 22.88 20.32 2.29
C GLN A 224 23.42 21.65 1.75
N MET A 225 24.71 21.96 1.98
CA MET A 225 25.33 23.23 1.61
C MET A 225 25.20 23.55 0.11
N GLN A 226 25.26 22.55 -0.76
CA GLN A 226 25.20 22.76 -2.21
C GLN A 226 23.85 23.29 -2.69
N TYR A 227 22.81 23.14 -1.89
CA TYR A 227 21.45 23.57 -2.22
C TYR A 227 21.08 24.94 -1.66
N TRP A 228 22.01 25.59 -0.88
CA TRP A 228 21.76 26.90 -0.30
C TRP A 228 21.65 27.98 -1.37
N ALA A 229 20.49 28.62 -1.47
CA ALA A 229 20.18 29.60 -2.53
C ALA A 229 20.23 31.05 -2.06
N ARG A 230 20.23 31.35 -0.75
CA ARG A 230 20.26 32.74 -0.21
C ARG A 230 21.68 33.25 -0.23
N ARG A 231 21.97 34.12 -1.22
CA ARG A 231 23.31 34.73 -1.40
C ARG A 231 23.59 35.87 -0.39
N ASP A 232 22.56 36.40 0.20
CA ASP A 232 22.57 37.50 1.20
C ASP A 232 22.90 37.03 2.62
N GLN A 233 22.84 35.71 2.87
CA GLN A 233 23.07 35.12 4.17
C GLN A 233 24.12 34.01 4.08
N PRO A 234 25.04 33.92 5.07
CA PRO A 234 25.97 32.82 5.13
C PRO A 234 25.20 31.49 5.37
N TYR A 235 25.65 30.46 4.71
CA TYR A 235 25.09 29.13 4.96
C TYR A 235 25.35 28.72 6.42
N ARG A 236 24.30 28.16 7.04
CA ARG A 236 24.42 27.37 8.25
C ARG A 236 23.64 26.06 8.06
N PHE A 237 24.12 25.00 8.69
CA PHE A 237 23.40 23.73 8.65
C PHE A 237 22.05 23.85 9.37
N VAL A 238 20.99 23.43 8.69
CA VAL A 238 19.63 23.36 9.24
C VAL A 238 19.35 21.89 9.61
N THR A 239 19.00 21.67 10.86
CA THR A 239 18.76 20.33 11.42
C THR A 239 17.37 19.80 11.03
N ALA A 240 17.17 18.50 11.19
CA ALA A 240 15.85 17.87 10.99
C ALA A 240 14.80 18.43 11.96
N ASP A 241 15.19 18.76 13.19
CA ASP A 241 14.30 19.41 14.16
C ASP A 241 13.86 20.80 13.69
N GLU A 242 14.78 21.63 13.17
CA GLU A 242 14.46 22.95 12.63
C GLU A 242 13.53 22.88 11.40
N PHE A 243 13.74 21.89 10.53
CA PHE A 243 12.81 21.63 9.42
C PHE A 243 11.43 21.22 9.92
N ALA A 244 11.36 20.31 10.89
CA ALA A 244 10.09 19.84 11.45
C ALA A 244 9.31 20.99 12.14
N GLU A 245 10.01 21.89 12.88
CA GLU A 245 9.40 23.06 13.48
C GLU A 245 8.89 24.04 12.41
N ALA A 246 9.69 24.32 11.37
CA ALA A 246 9.30 25.16 10.26
C ALA A 246 8.09 24.61 9.50
N PHE A 247 8.01 23.28 9.33
CA PHE A 247 6.87 22.64 8.68
C PHE A 247 5.56 22.89 9.43
N GLN A 248 5.56 22.90 10.76
CA GLN A 248 4.35 23.18 11.55
C GLN A 248 3.75 24.57 11.26
N SER A 249 4.57 25.53 10.88
CA SER A 249 4.13 26.89 10.50
C SER A 249 3.91 27.08 9.00
N PHE A 250 4.28 26.11 8.17
CA PHE A 250 4.04 26.13 6.74
C PHE A 250 2.57 25.83 6.42
N HIS A 251 2.02 26.42 5.36
CA HIS A 251 0.58 26.31 5.06
C HIS A 251 0.07 24.87 4.99
N VAL A 252 0.85 23.92 4.43
CA VAL A 252 0.51 22.49 4.39
C VAL A 252 0.45 21.90 5.81
N GLY A 253 1.42 22.26 6.68
CA GLY A 253 1.45 21.80 8.06
C GLY A 253 0.26 22.31 8.87
N LEU A 254 -0.12 23.59 8.68
CA LEU A 254 -1.29 24.20 9.32
C LEU A 254 -2.60 23.53 8.85
N GLN A 255 -2.72 23.26 7.56
CA GLN A 255 -3.88 22.56 7.01
C GLN A 255 -3.99 21.13 7.58
N LEU A 256 -2.88 20.40 7.62
CA LEU A 256 -2.83 19.05 8.19
C LEU A 256 -3.22 19.05 9.68
N GLU A 257 -2.75 20.04 10.45
CA GLU A 257 -3.13 20.17 11.85
C GLU A 257 -4.64 20.43 12.03
N ASP A 258 -5.24 21.25 11.18
CA ASP A 258 -6.68 21.51 11.20
C ASP A 258 -7.50 20.28 10.84
N GLU A 259 -7.08 19.53 9.82
CA GLU A 259 -7.69 18.24 9.44
C GLU A 259 -7.63 17.22 10.58
N LEU A 260 -6.47 17.10 11.26
CA LEU A 260 -6.29 16.18 12.38
C LEU A 260 -7.09 16.57 13.64
N ARG A 261 -7.44 17.85 13.80
CA ARG A 261 -8.32 18.31 14.88
C ARG A 261 -9.78 17.88 14.68
N THR A 262 -10.18 17.59 13.44
CA THR A 262 -11.53 17.15 13.13
C THR A 262 -11.70 15.69 13.53
N PRO A 263 -12.61 15.36 14.50
CA PRO A 263 -12.79 13.98 14.92
C PRO A 263 -13.29 13.12 13.78
N PHE A 264 -12.77 11.90 13.70
CA PHE A 264 -13.20 10.92 12.72
C PHE A 264 -14.68 10.50 12.97
N GLU A 265 -15.51 10.58 11.93
CA GLU A 265 -16.93 10.16 11.99
C GLU A 265 -17.06 8.64 11.85
N LYS A 266 -17.19 7.93 12.98
CA LYS A 266 -17.37 6.47 13.00
C LYS A 266 -18.59 5.98 12.21
N ALA A 267 -19.61 6.80 12.07
CA ALA A 267 -20.83 6.47 11.33
C ALA A 267 -20.56 6.24 9.83
N LYS A 268 -19.47 6.80 9.28
CA LYS A 268 -19.05 6.60 7.89
C LYS A 268 -18.27 5.30 7.69
N SER A 269 -17.89 4.58 8.74
CA SER A 269 -17.15 3.33 8.64
C SER A 269 -18.08 2.14 8.52
N HIS A 270 -17.65 1.13 7.75
CA HIS A 270 -18.37 -0.13 7.71
C HIS A 270 -18.39 -0.78 9.10
N PRO A 271 -19.53 -1.27 9.61
CA PRO A 271 -19.63 -1.83 10.96
C PRO A 271 -18.63 -2.97 11.26
N ALA A 272 -18.28 -3.77 10.26
CA ALA A 272 -17.30 -4.86 10.39
C ALA A 272 -15.86 -4.37 10.62
N ALA A 273 -15.55 -3.12 10.27
CA ALA A 273 -14.24 -2.51 10.49
C ALA A 273 -14.07 -2.02 11.95
N LEU A 274 -15.18 -1.80 12.67
CA LEU A 274 -15.18 -1.27 14.02
C LEU A 274 -15.17 -2.40 15.06
N THR A 275 -14.47 -2.18 16.15
CA THR A 275 -14.46 -3.09 17.30
C THR A 275 -15.76 -2.92 18.07
N THR A 276 -16.79 -3.67 17.76
CA THR A 276 -18.10 -3.51 18.41
C THR A 276 -18.38 -4.48 19.53
N LYS A 277 -17.63 -5.57 19.69
CA LYS A 277 -17.77 -6.51 20.81
C LYS A 277 -16.45 -7.22 21.11
N LYS A 278 -16.06 -7.28 22.39
CA LYS A 278 -15.19 -8.32 22.89
C LYS A 278 -15.90 -9.65 22.60
N TYR A 279 -15.43 -10.41 21.63
CA TYR A 279 -15.80 -11.81 21.57
C TYR A 279 -15.29 -12.42 22.87
N GLY A 280 -16.20 -12.80 23.74
CA GLY A 280 -15.86 -13.62 24.88
C GLY A 280 -15.10 -14.82 24.32
N VAL A 281 -13.95 -15.12 24.92
CA VAL A 281 -13.19 -16.34 24.61
C VAL A 281 -14.11 -17.49 24.97
N GLY A 282 -14.89 -17.95 23.99
CA GLY A 282 -15.62 -19.19 24.08
C GLY A 282 -14.58 -20.30 24.19
N LYS A 283 -14.61 -21.04 25.27
CA LYS A 283 -13.81 -22.27 25.41
C LYS A 283 -14.06 -23.13 24.18
N TRP A 284 -12.98 -23.42 23.46
CA TRP A 284 -12.91 -24.51 22.48
C TRP A 284 -12.88 -25.84 23.23
#